data_200928fc8a52f8b47ece084098f494f6
#
_entry.id   200928fc8a52f8b47ece084098f494f6
#
_cell.length_a   1.000
_cell.length_b   1.000
_cell.length_c   1.000
_cell.angle_alpha   90.00
_cell.angle_beta   90.00
_cell.angle_gamma   90.00
#
_symmetry.space_group_name_H-M   'P 1'
#
loop_
_entity.id
_entity.type
_entity.pdbx_description
1 polymer ?
#
loop_
_entity_poly.entity_id
_entity_poly.type
_entity_poly.pdbx_seq_one_letter_code
_entity_poly.pdbx_strand_id
1 'polypeptide(L)'
;MESGRRHPREEIVATMRRIYHYRMTTTSGGNLSIRDPDGTIWITPARVDKGALEPADVVCLEAAGARRGRHAPSSEYPFHRAIYQARPDLGAVVHAHPGALVAFSICRRLPETRVQVLAHAICGKVVYAPYACPGSEQLGRNIAGAFGAGADCVMLENHGVVIGGKDLPDAFQRFETLEFVAQTLVKAATLGEVRVLPAERLVERELPAPGELPPVPPTGRETELREQICRFVHRAYEQRLLISTAGSLSARLDGEQFLITPRRRDRLELEPPGVVRATAAACERGKRPSRTARLHAAIYRNDPSAGAVINAQPAHTSAFAVTPAVLSTRTIPESYVVLREVGKLPHACVVAEAERIAAEVSLARRPVLLIENEGALVVGRDVLDAFDRLEVLEATAEALVLSQPLGPLVPMPSAAIDELRRVFGVP
;
A
#
# COMPACT_ATOMS: atom_id res chain seq x y z
N MET A 1 -17.19 -0.99 22.14
CA MET A 1 -16.01 -1.55 22.83
C MET A 1 -14.80 -1.14 22.01
N GLU A 2 -13.98 -0.23 22.51
CA GLU A 2 -12.70 0.13 21.92
C GLU A 2 -11.85 -1.15 21.89
N SER A 3 -11.51 -1.62 20.71
CA SER A 3 -10.49 -2.65 20.49
C SER A 3 -9.25 -2.15 21.23
N GLY A 4 -8.77 -2.90 22.23
CA GLY A 4 -7.71 -2.47 23.13
C GLY A 4 -6.49 -1.97 22.35
N ARG A 5 -6.18 -0.68 22.46
CA ARG A 5 -4.95 -0.11 21.93
C ARG A 5 -3.78 -0.86 22.57
N ARG A 6 -2.87 -1.35 21.73
CA ARG A 6 -1.59 -1.90 22.23
C ARG A 6 -0.87 -0.80 23.02
N HIS A 7 -0.09 -1.21 24.03
CA HIS A 7 0.77 -0.26 24.72
C HIS A 7 1.76 0.38 23.72
N PRO A 8 2.05 1.70 23.80
CA PRO A 8 2.95 2.38 22.85
C PRO A 8 4.28 1.67 22.58
N ARG A 9 4.86 1.01 23.59
CA ARG A 9 6.07 0.20 23.45
C ARG A 9 5.89 -0.96 22.47
N GLU A 10 4.79 -1.68 22.59
CA GLU A 10 4.48 -2.83 21.73
C GLU A 10 4.20 -2.38 20.29
N GLU A 11 3.49 -1.27 20.14
CA GLU A 11 3.15 -0.68 18.85
C GLU A 11 4.40 -0.18 18.11
N ILE A 12 5.30 0.52 18.79
CA ILE A 12 6.60 0.96 18.26
C ILE A 12 7.42 -0.23 17.81
N VAL A 13 7.54 -1.29 18.62
CA VAL A 13 8.32 -2.48 18.31
C VAL A 13 7.74 -3.21 17.10
N ALA A 14 6.42 -3.42 17.07
CA ALA A 14 5.76 -4.09 15.95
C ALA A 14 5.97 -3.33 14.63
N THR A 15 5.82 -2.00 14.66
CA THR A 15 6.03 -1.15 13.48
C THR A 15 7.50 -1.12 13.05
N MET A 16 8.45 -1.00 14.00
CA MET A 16 9.87 -1.00 13.67
C MET A 16 10.32 -2.35 13.08
N ARG A 17 9.81 -3.47 13.60
CA ARG A 17 10.06 -4.80 13.00
C ARG A 17 9.58 -4.88 11.57
N ARG A 18 8.43 -4.32 11.23
CA ARG A 18 7.93 -4.25 9.84
C ARG A 18 8.86 -3.42 8.96
N ILE A 19 9.25 -2.22 9.42
CA ILE A 19 10.16 -1.32 8.70
C ILE A 19 11.51 -2.05 8.43
N TYR A 20 12.05 -2.71 9.44
CA TYR A 20 13.31 -3.46 9.32
C TYR A 20 13.19 -4.68 8.41
N HIS A 21 12.15 -5.49 8.59
CA HIS A 21 11.89 -6.70 7.80
C HIS A 21 11.83 -6.40 6.29
N TYR A 22 11.16 -5.31 5.91
CA TYR A 22 11.05 -4.88 4.53
C TYR A 22 12.21 -4.00 4.04
N ARG A 23 13.33 -3.98 4.79
CA ARG A 23 14.56 -3.24 4.43
C ARG A 23 14.33 -1.74 4.20
N MET A 24 13.34 -1.16 4.87
CA MET A 24 13.07 0.27 4.83
C MET A 24 13.92 1.05 5.84
N THR A 25 14.78 0.36 6.58
CA THR A 25 15.82 0.90 7.46
C THR A 25 16.95 -0.12 7.64
N THR A 26 18.00 0.27 8.38
CA THR A 26 19.13 -0.58 8.74
C THR A 26 19.15 -0.86 10.24
N THR A 27 20.07 -1.73 10.71
CA THR A 27 20.21 -2.11 12.12
C THR A 27 20.25 -0.90 13.07
N SER A 28 20.91 0.19 12.68
CA SER A 28 21.08 1.37 13.52
C SER A 28 20.23 2.57 13.05
N GLY A 29 19.67 2.51 11.86
CA GLY A 29 18.98 3.63 11.23
C GLY A 29 17.53 3.78 11.67
N GLY A 30 17.01 5.00 11.53
CA GLY A 30 15.61 5.32 11.77
C GLY A 30 15.18 5.29 13.24
N ASN A 31 14.05 5.92 13.50
CA ASN A 31 13.45 5.97 14.82
C ASN A 31 11.96 6.30 14.74
N LEU A 32 11.22 5.82 15.74
CA LEU A 32 9.79 6.01 15.87
C LEU A 32 9.49 6.61 17.22
N SER A 33 8.47 7.48 17.27
CA SER A 33 7.91 7.93 18.54
C SER A 33 6.39 7.98 18.51
N ILE A 34 5.82 7.84 19.70
CA ILE A 34 4.39 8.08 19.99
C ILE A 34 4.34 9.11 21.10
N ARG A 35 3.42 10.07 20.98
CA ARG A 35 3.10 11.02 22.05
C ARG A 35 1.72 10.70 22.62
N ASP A 36 1.67 10.43 23.90
CA ASP A 36 0.43 10.26 24.65
C ASP A 36 -0.28 11.61 24.91
N PRO A 37 -1.59 11.60 25.19
CA PRO A 37 -2.35 12.82 25.47
C PRO A 37 -1.83 13.64 26.67
N ASP A 38 -1.15 13.02 27.64
CA ASP A 38 -0.53 13.69 28.78
C ASP A 38 0.81 14.37 28.46
N GLY A 39 1.27 14.25 27.18
CA GLY A 39 2.54 14.80 26.71
C GLY A 39 3.73 13.86 26.87
N THR A 40 3.55 12.67 27.43
CA THR A 40 4.59 11.62 27.49
C THR A 40 4.97 11.16 26.09
N ILE A 41 6.27 11.08 25.81
CA ILE A 41 6.80 10.61 24.53
C ILE A 41 7.49 9.25 24.71
N TRP A 42 7.03 8.26 23.95
CA TRP A 42 7.67 6.97 23.79
C TRP A 42 8.51 6.99 22.54
N ILE A 43 9.79 6.58 22.63
CA ILE A 43 10.71 6.66 21.49
C ILE A 43 11.65 5.47 21.45
N THR A 44 12.03 5.04 20.25
CA THR A 44 13.04 4.02 20.06
C THR A 44 14.39 4.47 20.65
N PRO A 45 15.18 3.52 21.20
CA PRO A 45 16.47 3.82 21.80
C PRO A 45 17.56 4.13 20.78
N ALA A 46 18.61 4.82 21.22
CA ALA A 46 19.85 4.97 20.49
C ALA A 46 20.70 3.70 20.56
N ARG A 47 21.39 3.37 19.47
CA ARG A 47 22.41 2.29 19.40
C ARG A 47 21.92 0.89 19.82
N VAL A 48 20.65 0.60 19.58
CA VAL A 48 20.07 -0.73 19.78
C VAL A 48 19.66 -1.28 18.42
N ASP A 49 19.84 -2.58 18.23
CA ASP A 49 19.46 -3.28 17.00
C ASP A 49 17.96 -3.15 16.73
N LYS A 50 17.61 -2.53 15.62
CA LYS A 50 16.20 -2.29 15.20
C LYS A 50 15.50 -3.59 14.80
N GLY A 51 16.25 -4.60 14.35
CA GLY A 51 15.72 -5.90 13.98
C GLY A 51 15.35 -6.77 15.18
N ALA A 52 16.00 -6.55 16.33
CA ALA A 52 15.79 -7.30 17.58
C ALA A 52 15.19 -6.45 18.71
N LEU A 53 14.59 -5.31 18.39
CA LEU A 53 14.02 -4.39 19.37
C LEU A 53 12.90 -5.06 20.19
N GLU A 54 12.95 -4.86 21.52
CA GLU A 54 11.97 -5.36 22.49
C GLU A 54 11.18 -4.20 23.12
N PRO A 55 9.95 -4.42 23.64
CA PRO A 55 9.17 -3.39 24.31
C PRO A 55 9.90 -2.73 25.50
N ALA A 56 10.75 -3.48 26.22
CA ALA A 56 11.54 -2.97 27.32
C ALA A 56 12.67 -2.01 26.89
N ASP A 57 13.06 -2.03 25.60
CA ASP A 57 14.07 -1.11 25.07
C ASP A 57 13.51 0.29 24.81
N VAL A 58 12.21 0.40 24.55
CA VAL A 58 11.57 1.69 24.25
C VAL A 58 11.64 2.64 25.43
N VAL A 59 12.16 3.82 25.18
CA VAL A 59 12.39 4.85 26.20
C VAL A 59 11.13 5.68 26.38
N CYS A 60 10.79 5.96 27.65
CA CYS A 60 9.71 6.85 28.04
C CYS A 60 10.30 8.19 28.51
N LEU A 61 9.79 9.27 27.98
CA LEU A 61 10.15 10.64 28.33
C LEU A 61 8.89 11.35 28.81
N GLU A 62 8.77 11.52 30.12
CA GLU A 62 7.60 12.14 30.76
C GLU A 62 7.55 13.64 30.43
N ALA A 63 6.36 14.21 30.37
CA ALA A 63 6.16 15.65 30.16
C ALA A 63 6.87 16.51 31.19
N ALA A 64 6.98 16.01 32.44
CA ALA A 64 7.71 16.66 33.55
C ALA A 64 9.25 16.57 33.41
N GLY A 65 9.78 15.92 32.36
CA GLY A 65 11.20 15.81 32.09
C GLY A 65 11.88 14.55 32.64
N ALA A 66 11.18 13.69 33.38
CA ALA A 66 11.73 12.42 33.83
C ALA A 66 11.89 11.43 32.70
N ARG A 67 12.99 10.67 32.70
CA ARG A 67 13.29 9.60 31.74
C ARG A 67 13.17 8.24 32.40
N ARG A 68 12.43 7.33 31.78
CA ARG A 68 12.36 5.91 32.19
C ARG A 68 12.79 5.00 31.05
N GLY A 69 13.54 3.99 31.34
CA GLY A 69 14.05 2.99 30.41
C GLY A 69 15.54 2.73 30.60
N ARG A 70 15.99 1.58 30.09
CA ARG A 70 17.38 1.09 30.24
C ARG A 70 18.38 1.73 29.28
N HIS A 71 17.88 2.41 28.22
CA HIS A 71 18.69 3.00 27.18
C HIS A 71 18.56 4.52 27.12
N ALA A 72 19.50 5.17 26.42
CA ALA A 72 19.32 6.56 26.01
C ALA A 72 18.29 6.63 24.87
N PRO A 73 17.47 7.69 24.79
CA PRO A 73 16.58 7.90 23.64
C PRO A 73 17.39 8.07 22.36
N SER A 74 16.75 7.89 21.20
CA SER A 74 17.36 8.21 19.91
C SER A 74 18.06 9.57 19.95
N SER A 75 19.24 9.67 19.34
CA SER A 75 19.97 10.94 19.18
C SER A 75 19.17 11.98 18.40
N GLU A 76 18.15 11.57 17.67
CA GLU A 76 17.26 12.41 16.90
C GLU A 76 15.96 12.79 17.63
N TYR A 77 15.82 12.42 18.91
CA TYR A 77 14.73 12.88 19.78
C TYR A 77 14.46 14.38 19.71
N PRO A 78 15.48 15.25 19.61
CA PRO A 78 15.24 16.70 19.54
C PRO A 78 14.27 17.11 18.42
N PHE A 79 14.37 16.54 17.23
CA PHE A 79 13.43 16.90 16.16
C PHE A 79 12.03 16.29 16.39
N HIS A 80 11.90 15.08 16.97
CA HIS A 80 10.59 14.54 17.33
C HIS A 80 9.84 15.49 18.29
N ARG A 81 10.53 15.97 19.32
CA ARG A 81 9.95 16.93 20.25
C ARG A 81 9.56 18.23 19.55
N ALA A 82 10.43 18.75 18.68
CA ALA A 82 10.17 19.98 17.93
C ALA A 82 8.96 19.85 16.98
N ILE A 83 8.78 18.69 16.34
CA ILE A 83 7.60 18.40 15.53
C ILE A 83 6.33 18.45 16.38
N TYR A 84 6.31 17.75 17.51
CA TYR A 84 5.13 17.73 18.40
C TYR A 84 4.78 19.11 18.96
N GLN A 85 5.77 19.99 19.14
CA GLN A 85 5.54 21.39 19.52
C GLN A 85 4.95 22.21 18.37
N ALA A 86 5.44 22.00 17.13
CA ALA A 86 4.96 22.71 15.95
C ALA A 86 3.59 22.21 15.46
N ARG A 87 3.27 20.92 15.70
CA ARG A 87 2.05 20.22 15.26
C ARG A 87 1.43 19.45 16.43
N PRO A 88 0.65 20.13 17.29
CA PRO A 88 -0.02 19.50 18.43
C PRO A 88 -1.07 18.45 18.07
N ASP A 89 -1.51 18.40 16.83
CA ASP A 89 -2.44 17.41 16.28
C ASP A 89 -1.77 16.06 15.94
N LEU A 90 -0.43 16.00 15.84
CA LEU A 90 0.28 14.78 15.57
C LEU A 90 0.51 13.97 16.87
N GLY A 91 0.19 12.66 16.83
CA GLY A 91 0.41 11.71 17.92
C GLY A 91 1.59 10.76 17.67
N ALA A 92 2.13 10.69 16.44
CA ALA A 92 3.27 9.83 16.13
C ALA A 92 4.17 10.42 15.03
N VAL A 93 5.45 10.02 15.06
CA VAL A 93 6.45 10.37 14.08
C VAL A 93 7.23 9.11 13.68
N VAL A 94 7.39 8.90 12.36
CA VAL A 94 8.20 7.84 11.74
C VAL A 94 9.36 8.51 11.00
N HIS A 95 10.58 8.13 11.34
CA HIS A 95 11.78 8.47 10.58
C HIS A 95 12.50 7.20 10.15
N ALA A 96 12.82 7.09 8.86
CA ALA A 96 13.56 5.94 8.31
C ALA A 96 14.24 6.29 6.97
N HIS A 97 15.01 5.32 6.45
CA HIS A 97 15.87 5.47 5.28
C HIS A 97 15.53 4.44 4.19
N PRO A 98 14.28 4.33 3.70
CA PRO A 98 13.94 3.36 2.68
C PRO A 98 14.59 3.72 1.34
N GLY A 99 15.04 2.70 0.61
CA GLY A 99 15.95 2.88 -0.52
C GLY A 99 15.45 3.80 -1.63
N ALA A 100 14.16 3.72 -1.98
CA ALA A 100 13.63 4.57 -3.05
C ALA A 100 13.48 6.03 -2.58
N LEU A 101 13.03 6.28 -1.35
CA LEU A 101 12.96 7.64 -0.81
C LEU A 101 14.36 8.24 -0.60
N VAL A 102 15.35 7.43 -0.17
CA VAL A 102 16.76 7.89 -0.10
C VAL A 102 17.25 8.26 -1.50
N ALA A 103 16.93 7.49 -2.54
CA ALA A 103 17.31 7.84 -3.92
C ALA A 103 16.70 9.19 -4.35
N PHE A 104 15.44 9.46 -4.03
CA PHE A 104 14.84 10.78 -4.24
C PHE A 104 15.55 11.87 -3.44
N SER A 105 15.91 11.57 -2.18
CA SER A 105 16.61 12.49 -1.26
C SER A 105 17.97 12.94 -1.82
N ILE A 106 18.81 12.01 -2.27
CA ILE A 106 20.13 12.33 -2.86
C ILE A 106 20.03 13.03 -4.21
N CYS A 107 18.95 12.81 -4.97
CA CYS A 107 18.66 13.51 -6.21
C CYS A 107 17.97 14.87 -6.01
N ARG A 108 17.67 15.25 -4.77
CA ARG A 108 16.93 16.49 -4.42
C ARG A 108 15.61 16.61 -5.16
N ARG A 109 14.88 15.48 -5.28
CA ARG A 109 13.55 15.41 -5.91
C ARG A 109 12.52 14.94 -4.92
N LEU A 110 11.28 15.39 -5.10
CA LEU A 110 10.13 14.88 -4.35
C LEU A 110 9.44 13.77 -5.14
N PRO A 111 9.00 12.68 -4.50
CA PRO A 111 8.11 11.73 -5.14
C PRO A 111 6.80 12.40 -5.52
N GLU A 112 6.40 12.30 -6.78
CA GLU A 112 5.14 12.86 -7.27
C GLU A 112 3.96 11.96 -6.86
N THR A 113 3.21 12.35 -5.86
CA THR A 113 2.09 11.55 -5.33
C THR A 113 0.84 11.58 -6.20
N ARG A 114 0.70 12.58 -7.09
CA ARG A 114 -0.44 12.72 -8.01
C ARG A 114 -0.46 11.64 -9.12
N VAL A 115 0.45 10.69 -9.07
CA VAL A 115 0.42 9.48 -9.91
C VAL A 115 -0.68 8.50 -9.49
N GLN A 116 -1.23 8.64 -8.27
CA GLN A 116 -2.33 7.82 -7.79
C GLN A 116 -3.21 8.63 -6.82
N VAL A 117 -4.53 8.60 -7.03
CA VAL A 117 -5.50 9.34 -6.20
C VAL A 117 -5.37 8.99 -4.71
N LEU A 118 -5.33 7.68 -4.41
CA LEU A 118 -5.23 7.20 -3.02
C LEU A 118 -3.91 7.59 -2.37
N ALA A 119 -2.80 7.47 -3.09
CA ALA A 119 -1.49 7.83 -2.57
C ALA A 119 -1.39 9.33 -2.26
N HIS A 120 -1.93 10.18 -3.16
CA HIS A 120 -1.98 11.62 -2.94
C HIS A 120 -2.80 11.98 -1.69
N ALA A 121 -3.97 11.36 -1.52
CA ALA A 121 -4.82 11.59 -0.36
C ALA A 121 -4.19 11.11 0.97
N ILE A 122 -3.46 9.98 0.94
CA ILE A 122 -2.82 9.42 2.13
C ILE A 122 -1.57 10.22 2.52
N CYS A 123 -0.68 10.50 1.56
CA CYS A 123 0.61 11.16 1.84
C CYS A 123 0.44 12.63 2.26
N GLY A 124 -0.65 13.28 1.86
CA GLY A 124 -0.85 14.69 2.13
C GLY A 124 0.23 15.57 1.50
N LYS A 125 0.64 16.62 2.20
CA LYS A 125 1.65 17.57 1.71
C LYS A 125 3.07 17.05 1.93
N VAL A 126 3.75 16.71 0.83
CA VAL A 126 5.16 16.29 0.83
C VAL A 126 6.05 17.49 0.53
N VAL A 127 7.04 17.76 1.37
CA VAL A 127 7.98 18.89 1.21
C VAL A 127 9.43 18.46 1.45
N TYR A 128 10.36 19.37 1.20
CA TYR A 128 11.78 19.15 1.37
C TYR A 128 12.32 19.97 2.55
N ALA A 129 13.18 19.38 3.38
CA ALA A 129 13.95 20.08 4.40
C ALA A 129 15.44 20.09 4.00
N PRO A 130 16.11 21.26 4.06
CA PRO A 130 17.51 21.38 3.70
C PRO A 130 18.40 20.62 4.68
N TYR A 131 19.56 20.19 4.20
CA TYR A 131 20.55 19.47 4.98
C TYR A 131 20.96 20.24 6.25
N ALA A 132 21.06 19.49 7.33
CA ALA A 132 21.81 19.85 8.54
C ALA A 132 22.32 18.54 9.16
N CYS A 133 23.34 18.65 10.03
CA CYS A 133 23.97 17.49 10.66
C CYS A 133 22.91 16.68 11.45
N PRO A 134 22.82 15.35 11.26
CA PRO A 134 21.91 14.49 12.02
C PRO A 134 22.06 14.70 13.55
N GLY A 135 20.93 14.79 14.26
CA GLY A 135 20.90 15.06 15.69
C GLY A 135 21.14 16.55 16.08
N SER A 136 21.43 17.44 15.13
CA SER A 136 21.63 18.86 15.43
C SER A 136 20.32 19.61 15.66
N GLU A 137 20.37 20.69 16.45
CA GLU A 137 19.23 21.58 16.61
C GLU A 137 18.79 22.24 15.29
N GLN A 138 19.75 22.49 14.38
CA GLN A 138 19.42 23.08 13.09
C GLN A 138 18.57 22.14 12.24
N LEU A 139 18.87 20.83 12.23
CA LEU A 139 18.03 19.84 11.57
C LEU A 139 16.64 19.83 12.20
N GLY A 140 16.57 19.87 13.53
CA GLY A 140 15.30 19.97 14.27
C GLY A 140 14.47 21.18 13.85
N ARG A 141 15.08 22.36 13.75
CA ARG A 141 14.41 23.59 13.28
C ARG A 141 13.91 23.46 11.82
N ASN A 142 14.73 22.93 10.93
CA ASN A 142 14.35 22.76 9.51
C ASN A 142 13.13 21.84 9.37
N ILE A 143 13.14 20.71 10.07
CA ILE A 143 12.05 19.73 10.05
C ILE A 143 10.78 20.32 10.70
N ALA A 144 10.90 20.86 11.90
CA ALA A 144 9.76 21.43 12.62
C ALA A 144 9.12 22.61 11.87
N GLY A 145 9.93 23.44 11.19
CA GLY A 145 9.45 24.51 10.33
C GLY A 145 8.62 23.98 9.15
N ALA A 146 9.05 22.89 8.52
CA ALA A 146 8.31 22.24 7.45
C ALA A 146 6.95 21.68 7.94
N PHE A 147 6.93 21.00 9.08
CA PHE A 147 5.71 20.50 9.70
C PHE A 147 4.78 21.65 10.13
N GLY A 148 5.31 22.71 10.73
CA GLY A 148 4.57 23.92 11.11
C GLY A 148 3.94 24.64 9.91
N ALA A 149 4.54 24.51 8.71
CA ALA A 149 3.96 24.99 7.46
C ALA A 149 2.91 24.03 6.85
N GLY A 150 2.48 23.02 7.60
CA GLY A 150 1.42 22.09 7.23
C GLY A 150 1.89 20.88 6.42
N ALA A 151 3.17 20.51 6.46
CA ALA A 151 3.63 19.27 5.88
C ALA A 151 3.15 18.06 6.70
N ASP A 152 2.92 16.92 6.02
CA ASP A 152 2.68 15.62 6.63
C ASP A 152 3.87 14.69 6.41
N CYS A 153 4.59 14.87 5.31
CA CYS A 153 5.79 14.13 4.93
C CYS A 153 6.93 15.10 4.59
N VAL A 154 8.09 14.91 5.21
CA VAL A 154 9.27 15.77 4.99
C VAL A 154 10.43 14.92 4.52
N MET A 155 10.84 15.11 3.26
CA MET A 155 12.06 14.55 2.70
C MET A 155 13.26 15.33 3.22
N LEU A 156 14.27 14.63 3.74
CA LEU A 156 15.50 15.25 4.25
C LEU A 156 16.61 15.18 3.21
N GLU A 157 17.26 16.31 2.92
CA GLU A 157 18.34 16.37 1.96
C GLU A 157 19.49 15.42 2.33
N ASN A 158 19.85 14.50 1.40
CA ASN A 158 20.90 13.49 1.56
C ASN A 158 20.75 12.57 2.79
N HIS A 159 19.51 12.32 3.25
CA HIS A 159 19.32 11.57 4.48
C HIS A 159 18.22 10.52 4.34
N GLY A 160 16.97 10.93 4.41
CA GLY A 160 15.82 10.02 4.42
C GLY A 160 14.50 10.78 4.49
N VAL A 161 13.53 10.28 5.24
CA VAL A 161 12.21 10.87 5.36
C VAL A 161 11.74 10.92 6.81
N VAL A 162 10.99 11.97 7.17
CA VAL A 162 10.26 12.10 8.44
C VAL A 162 8.77 12.27 8.14
N ILE A 163 7.93 11.48 8.78
CA ILE A 163 6.49 11.45 8.54
C ILE A 163 5.75 11.59 9.86
N GLY A 164 4.77 12.49 9.90
CA GLY A 164 3.85 12.68 11.01
C GLY A 164 2.50 12.04 10.76
N GLY A 165 1.85 11.59 11.84
CA GLY A 165 0.50 11.07 11.81
C GLY A 165 -0.23 11.35 13.13
N LYS A 166 -1.57 11.27 13.09
CA LYS A 166 -2.39 11.41 14.31
C LYS A 166 -2.14 10.28 15.33
N ASP A 167 -1.67 9.14 14.84
CA ASP A 167 -1.25 7.94 15.57
C ASP A 167 -0.19 7.20 14.74
N LEU A 168 0.43 6.16 15.31
CA LEU A 168 1.49 5.42 14.62
C LEU A 168 0.99 4.65 13.38
N PRO A 169 -0.20 4.04 13.38
CA PRO A 169 -0.78 3.46 12.16
C PRO A 169 -0.95 4.46 11.02
N ASP A 170 -1.40 5.69 11.29
CA ASP A 170 -1.55 6.74 10.28
C ASP A 170 -0.19 7.20 9.73
N ALA A 171 0.78 7.44 10.60
CA ALA A 171 2.15 7.79 10.20
C ALA A 171 2.82 6.67 9.38
N PHE A 172 2.66 5.41 9.79
CA PHE A 172 3.21 4.27 9.08
C PHE A 172 2.51 4.05 7.72
N GLN A 173 1.20 4.23 7.64
CA GLN A 173 0.47 4.17 6.37
C GLN A 173 1.00 5.19 5.36
N ARG A 174 1.20 6.45 5.77
CA ARG A 174 1.80 7.50 4.95
C ARG A 174 3.22 7.12 4.50
N PHE A 175 4.03 6.64 5.43
CA PHE A 175 5.40 6.22 5.19
C PHE A 175 5.49 5.10 4.14
N GLU A 176 4.72 4.02 4.34
CA GLU A 176 4.72 2.88 3.44
C GLU A 176 4.17 3.24 2.06
N THR A 177 3.12 4.07 2.01
CA THR A 177 2.54 4.56 0.75
C THR A 177 3.53 5.45 -0.02
N LEU A 178 4.22 6.36 0.65
CA LEU A 178 5.18 7.25 0.00
C LEU A 178 6.40 6.48 -0.57
N GLU A 179 6.90 5.48 0.18
CA GLU A 179 7.96 4.59 -0.32
C GLU A 179 7.49 3.79 -1.54
N PHE A 180 6.25 3.30 -1.56
CA PHE A 180 5.69 2.59 -2.71
C PHE A 180 5.57 3.48 -3.95
N VAL A 181 5.12 4.73 -3.77
CA VAL A 181 5.12 5.73 -4.84
C VAL A 181 6.53 5.97 -5.36
N ALA A 182 7.50 6.14 -4.46
CA ALA A 182 8.89 6.34 -4.86
C ALA A 182 9.45 5.14 -5.64
N GLN A 183 9.19 3.91 -5.18
CA GLN A 183 9.56 2.69 -5.91
C GLN A 183 8.92 2.62 -7.29
N THR A 184 7.61 2.90 -7.39
CA THR A 184 6.90 2.95 -8.67
C THR A 184 7.53 3.96 -9.63
N LEU A 185 7.86 5.16 -9.16
CA LEU A 185 8.46 6.22 -9.98
C LEU A 185 9.89 5.88 -10.44
N VAL A 186 10.71 5.26 -9.59
CA VAL A 186 12.05 4.78 -9.96
C VAL A 186 11.96 3.75 -11.08
N LYS A 187 11.02 2.79 -10.97
CA LYS A 187 10.78 1.77 -11.99
C LYS A 187 10.20 2.38 -13.28
N ALA A 188 9.26 3.29 -13.15
CA ALA A 188 8.63 3.99 -14.27
C ALA A 188 9.62 4.82 -15.11
N ALA A 189 10.68 5.33 -14.49
CA ALA A 189 11.72 6.12 -15.18
C ALA A 189 12.43 5.36 -16.31
N THR A 190 12.43 4.02 -16.28
CA THR A 190 12.98 3.18 -17.36
C THR A 190 11.96 2.85 -18.44
N LEU A 191 10.67 3.09 -18.20
CA LEU A 191 9.56 2.71 -19.08
C LEU A 191 9.02 3.88 -19.93
N GLY A 192 9.32 5.12 -19.55
CA GLY A 192 8.88 6.32 -20.27
C GLY A 192 8.42 7.44 -19.36
N GLU A 193 7.75 8.42 -19.96
CA GLU A 193 7.25 9.60 -19.23
C GLU A 193 6.11 9.22 -18.27
N VAL A 194 6.22 9.70 -17.04
CA VAL A 194 5.22 9.46 -15.99
C VAL A 194 4.00 10.37 -16.20
N ARG A 195 2.81 9.78 -16.22
CA ARG A 195 1.55 10.49 -16.31
C ARG A 195 1.08 10.91 -14.92
N VAL A 196 0.89 12.21 -14.75
CA VAL A 196 0.43 12.84 -13.52
C VAL A 196 -1.04 13.24 -13.67
N LEU A 197 -1.85 12.95 -12.65
CA LEU A 197 -3.27 13.33 -12.64
C LEU A 197 -3.41 14.83 -12.41
N PRO A 198 -4.30 15.51 -13.14
CA PRO A 198 -4.66 16.87 -12.87
C PRO A 198 -5.47 16.99 -11.57
N ALA A 199 -5.44 18.17 -10.94
CA ALA A 199 -6.00 18.39 -9.59
C ALA A 199 -7.49 17.99 -9.46
N GLU A 200 -8.28 18.21 -10.51
CA GLU A 200 -9.72 17.86 -10.54
C GLU A 200 -9.99 16.33 -10.48
N ARG A 201 -8.99 15.51 -10.79
CA ARG A 201 -9.08 14.04 -10.70
C ARG A 201 -8.54 13.47 -9.39
N LEU A 202 -7.90 14.30 -8.56
CA LEU A 202 -7.32 13.89 -7.27
C LEU A 202 -8.33 13.89 -6.12
N VAL A 203 -9.56 14.26 -6.36
CA VAL A 203 -10.60 14.29 -5.33
C VAL A 203 -11.06 12.87 -5.02
N GLU A 204 -10.78 12.40 -3.80
CA GLU A 204 -11.32 11.12 -3.31
C GLU A 204 -12.84 11.27 -3.19
N ARG A 205 -13.59 10.57 -4.04
CA ARG A 205 -15.06 10.58 -3.96
C ARG A 205 -15.52 9.73 -2.80
N GLU A 206 -16.19 10.33 -1.84
CA GLU A 206 -16.89 9.59 -0.81
C GLU A 206 -18.16 8.95 -1.39
N LEU A 207 -18.28 7.64 -1.17
CA LEU A 207 -19.53 6.94 -1.46
C LEU A 207 -20.52 7.11 -0.31
N PRO A 208 -21.82 7.18 -0.59
CA PRO A 208 -22.85 7.04 0.45
C PRO A 208 -22.60 5.78 1.24
N ALA A 209 -22.93 5.83 2.53
CA ALA A 209 -22.86 4.62 3.36
C ALA A 209 -23.74 3.52 2.74
N PRO A 210 -23.25 2.27 2.64
CA PRO A 210 -24.07 1.17 2.16
C PRO A 210 -25.21 0.89 3.14
N GLY A 211 -26.32 0.33 2.64
CA GLY A 211 -27.37 -0.22 3.49
C GLY A 211 -26.84 -1.35 4.39
N GLU A 212 -27.63 -1.76 5.36
CA GLU A 212 -27.28 -2.88 6.24
C GLU A 212 -27.88 -4.19 5.75
N LEU A 213 -27.08 -5.26 5.73
CA LEU A 213 -27.55 -6.62 5.55
C LEU A 213 -28.15 -7.16 6.87
N PRO A 214 -29.20 -8.00 6.82
CA PRO A 214 -29.70 -8.68 8.00
C PRO A 214 -28.57 -9.46 8.70
N PRO A 215 -28.55 -9.48 10.05
CA PRO A 215 -27.59 -10.29 10.78
C PRO A 215 -27.95 -11.77 10.59
N VAL A 216 -27.04 -12.53 10.01
CA VAL A 216 -27.17 -13.99 9.81
C VAL A 216 -25.87 -14.62 10.31
N PRO A 217 -25.93 -15.74 11.03
CA PRO A 217 -24.74 -16.50 11.38
C PRO A 217 -23.97 -16.90 10.11
N PRO A 218 -22.63 -16.87 10.13
CA PRO A 218 -21.84 -17.30 8.98
C PRO A 218 -22.03 -18.79 8.72
N THR A 219 -22.15 -19.18 7.46
CA THR A 219 -22.13 -20.58 7.03
C THR A 219 -20.71 -21.15 7.10
N GLY A 220 -20.55 -22.47 7.06
CA GLY A 220 -19.23 -23.11 6.97
C GLY A 220 -18.42 -22.58 5.78
N ARG A 221 -19.04 -22.48 4.60
CA ARG A 221 -18.41 -21.89 3.41
C ARG A 221 -17.98 -20.43 3.60
N GLU A 222 -18.81 -19.62 4.25
CA GLU A 222 -18.47 -18.24 4.55
C GLU A 222 -17.24 -18.16 5.47
N THR A 223 -17.18 -19.01 6.51
CA THR A 223 -16.05 -19.10 7.43
C THR A 223 -14.75 -19.46 6.70
N GLU A 224 -14.77 -20.51 5.88
CA GLU A 224 -13.63 -20.94 5.07
C GLU A 224 -13.13 -19.83 4.12
N LEU A 225 -14.05 -19.12 3.45
CA LEU A 225 -13.68 -18.03 2.54
C LEU A 225 -13.10 -16.83 3.29
N ARG A 226 -13.57 -16.49 4.49
CA ARG A 226 -13.00 -15.44 5.34
C ARG A 226 -11.56 -15.77 5.73
N GLU A 227 -11.29 -17.01 6.15
CA GLU A 227 -9.95 -17.50 6.46
C GLU A 227 -9.04 -17.48 5.21
N GLN A 228 -9.57 -17.92 4.07
CA GLN A 228 -8.84 -17.90 2.80
C GLN A 228 -8.47 -16.49 2.39
N ILE A 229 -9.40 -15.53 2.45
CA ILE A 229 -9.15 -14.12 2.16
C ILE A 229 -8.03 -13.58 3.06
N CYS A 230 -8.09 -13.81 4.37
CA CYS A 230 -7.07 -13.34 5.31
C CYS A 230 -5.69 -13.94 4.97
N ARG A 231 -5.60 -15.25 4.74
CA ARG A 231 -4.36 -15.93 4.38
C ARG A 231 -3.72 -15.33 3.12
N PHE A 232 -4.50 -15.09 2.05
CA PHE A 232 -3.96 -14.53 0.81
C PHE A 232 -3.70 -13.03 0.90
N VAL A 233 -4.42 -12.29 1.71
CA VAL A 233 -4.15 -10.87 1.99
C VAL A 233 -2.84 -10.71 2.77
N HIS A 234 -2.59 -11.56 3.78
CA HIS A 234 -1.32 -11.57 4.51
C HIS A 234 -0.16 -11.90 3.57
N ARG A 235 -0.29 -12.97 2.77
CA ARG A 235 0.72 -13.36 1.79
C ARG A 235 0.97 -12.26 0.75
N ALA A 236 -0.08 -11.61 0.24
CA ALA A 236 0.06 -10.47 -0.66
C ALA A 236 0.81 -9.30 -0.01
N TYR A 237 0.58 -9.05 1.28
CA TYR A 237 1.31 -8.03 2.02
C TYR A 237 2.79 -8.43 2.20
N GLU A 238 3.07 -9.67 2.60
CA GLU A 238 4.42 -10.21 2.76
C GLU A 238 5.24 -10.12 1.47
N GLN A 239 4.61 -10.38 0.33
CA GLN A 239 5.22 -10.27 -1.00
C GLN A 239 5.20 -8.85 -1.58
N ARG A 240 4.70 -7.85 -0.83
CA ARG A 240 4.61 -6.46 -1.29
C ARG A 240 3.70 -6.25 -2.50
N LEU A 241 2.76 -7.16 -2.75
CA LEU A 241 1.69 -7.01 -3.73
C LEU A 241 0.56 -6.10 -3.22
N LEU A 242 0.35 -6.07 -1.91
CA LEU A 242 -0.50 -5.13 -1.19
C LEU A 242 0.33 -4.40 -0.13
N ILE A 243 -0.09 -3.20 0.25
CA ILE A 243 0.59 -2.40 1.27
C ILE A 243 -0.41 -1.82 2.27
N SER A 244 -0.01 -1.72 3.52
CA SER A 244 -0.76 -1.04 4.58
C SER A 244 -2.27 -1.29 4.48
N THR A 245 -3.05 -0.28 4.08
CA THR A 245 -4.51 -0.36 3.91
C THR A 245 -4.94 -0.37 2.45
N ALA A 246 -4.00 -0.34 1.50
CA ALA A 246 -4.28 -0.27 0.06
C ALA A 246 -4.56 -1.66 -0.55
N GLY A 247 -5.23 -1.64 -1.70
CA GLY A 247 -5.68 -2.84 -2.38
C GLY A 247 -6.93 -3.48 -1.75
N SER A 248 -7.55 -4.40 -2.47
CA SER A 248 -8.70 -5.16 -2.00
C SER A 248 -8.74 -6.54 -2.63
N LEU A 249 -9.23 -7.51 -1.87
CA LEU A 249 -9.51 -8.85 -2.33
C LEU A 249 -10.94 -9.21 -1.93
N SER A 250 -11.69 -9.80 -2.87
CA SER A 250 -13.02 -10.33 -2.60
C SER A 250 -13.19 -11.75 -3.14
N ALA A 251 -14.15 -12.48 -2.57
CA ALA A 251 -14.56 -13.78 -3.04
C ALA A 251 -16.09 -13.84 -3.11
N ARG A 252 -16.63 -14.42 -4.20
CA ARG A 252 -18.07 -14.66 -4.37
C ARG A 252 -18.57 -15.65 -3.32
N LEU A 253 -19.66 -15.33 -2.67
CA LEU A 253 -20.29 -16.20 -1.69
C LEU A 253 -21.49 -16.93 -2.34
N ASP A 254 -22.66 -16.31 -2.32
CA ASP A 254 -23.91 -16.87 -2.86
C ASP A 254 -24.78 -15.76 -3.47
N GLY A 255 -25.43 -16.04 -4.62
CA GLY A 255 -26.27 -15.05 -5.30
C GLY A 255 -25.49 -13.77 -5.61
N GLU A 256 -25.96 -12.63 -5.08
CA GLU A 256 -25.31 -11.32 -5.23
C GLU A 256 -24.33 -10.99 -4.08
N GLN A 257 -24.19 -11.91 -3.11
CA GLN A 257 -23.33 -11.69 -1.95
C GLN A 257 -21.89 -12.10 -2.24
N PHE A 258 -20.96 -11.35 -1.68
CA PHE A 258 -19.52 -11.63 -1.70
C PHE A 258 -18.88 -11.18 -0.39
N LEU A 259 -17.71 -11.72 -0.12
CA LEU A 259 -16.85 -11.30 0.98
C LEU A 259 -15.75 -10.38 0.42
N ILE A 260 -15.42 -9.31 1.15
CA ILE A 260 -14.40 -8.35 0.71
C ILE A 260 -13.61 -7.80 1.89
N THR A 261 -12.35 -7.45 1.65
CA THR A 261 -11.51 -6.75 2.62
C THR A 261 -12.15 -5.43 3.06
N PRO A 262 -12.02 -5.05 4.35
CA PRO A 262 -12.57 -3.80 4.88
C PRO A 262 -11.79 -2.57 4.38
N ARG A 263 -12.42 -1.41 4.43
CA ARG A 263 -11.80 -0.10 4.19
C ARG A 263 -10.89 0.30 5.35
N ARG A 264 -9.73 0.89 5.06
CA ARG A 264 -8.80 1.49 6.04
C ARG A 264 -8.37 0.53 7.18
N ARG A 265 -8.33 -0.76 6.92
CA ARG A 265 -7.76 -1.76 7.84
C ARG A 265 -6.40 -2.21 7.32
N ASP A 266 -5.42 -2.29 8.21
CA ASP A 266 -4.11 -2.82 7.87
C ASP A 266 -4.23 -4.26 7.36
N ARG A 267 -3.56 -4.56 6.26
CA ARG A 267 -3.66 -5.86 5.56
C ARG A 267 -3.00 -6.98 6.36
N LEU A 268 -1.92 -6.68 7.06
CA LEU A 268 -1.25 -7.66 7.92
C LEU A 268 -2.05 -7.98 9.20
N GLU A 269 -2.89 -7.05 9.66
CA GLU A 269 -3.72 -7.21 10.87
C GLU A 269 -5.16 -7.62 10.57
N LEU A 270 -5.45 -8.03 9.34
CA LEU A 270 -6.78 -8.47 8.97
C LEU A 270 -7.05 -9.87 9.51
N GLU A 271 -8.08 -10.00 10.34
CA GLU A 271 -8.58 -11.27 10.86
C GLU A 271 -9.90 -11.66 10.19
N PRO A 272 -10.29 -12.96 10.17
CA PRO A 272 -11.50 -13.43 9.51
C PRO A 272 -12.78 -12.69 9.91
N PRO A 273 -13.03 -12.33 11.20
CA PRO A 273 -14.19 -11.53 11.57
C PRO A 273 -14.18 -10.12 10.98
N GLY A 274 -13.01 -9.60 10.60
CA GLY A 274 -12.85 -8.28 9.97
C GLY A 274 -13.23 -8.24 8.49
N VAL A 275 -13.25 -9.37 7.79
CA VAL A 275 -13.73 -9.46 6.40
C VAL A 275 -15.21 -9.11 6.35
N VAL A 276 -15.66 -8.41 5.33
CA VAL A 276 -17.00 -7.84 5.23
C VAL A 276 -17.84 -8.62 4.23
N ARG A 277 -19.00 -9.11 4.64
CA ARG A 277 -20.03 -9.61 3.72
C ARG A 277 -20.78 -8.42 3.12
N ALA A 278 -20.90 -8.38 1.81
CA ALA A 278 -21.46 -7.25 1.08
C ALA A 278 -22.24 -7.69 -0.17
N THR A 279 -23.06 -6.76 -0.66
CA THR A 279 -23.66 -6.73 -1.99
C THR A 279 -23.27 -5.41 -2.66
N ALA A 280 -23.79 -5.11 -3.85
CA ALA A 280 -23.61 -3.82 -4.50
C ALA A 280 -24.14 -2.63 -3.67
N ALA A 281 -25.18 -2.83 -2.85
CA ALA A 281 -25.93 -1.79 -2.15
C ALA A 281 -25.81 -1.82 -0.63
N ALA A 282 -25.45 -2.95 -0.03
CA ALA A 282 -25.49 -3.17 1.43
C ALA A 282 -24.30 -3.98 1.93
N CYS A 283 -24.00 -3.88 3.22
CA CYS A 283 -22.97 -4.68 3.86
C CYS A 283 -23.37 -5.10 5.28
N GLU A 284 -22.58 -5.99 5.85
CA GLU A 284 -22.68 -6.45 7.22
C GLU A 284 -22.69 -5.28 8.21
N ARG A 285 -23.62 -5.28 9.16
CA ARG A 285 -23.85 -4.21 10.13
C ARG A 285 -22.56 -3.82 10.87
N GLY A 286 -22.33 -2.52 11.01
CA GLY A 286 -21.18 -1.96 11.73
C GLY A 286 -19.83 -2.10 10.99
N LYS A 287 -19.81 -2.68 9.79
CA LYS A 287 -18.61 -2.82 8.97
C LYS A 287 -18.64 -1.87 7.75
N ARG A 288 -17.46 -1.60 7.20
CA ARG A 288 -17.31 -0.82 5.97
C ARG A 288 -16.47 -1.60 4.97
N PRO A 289 -17.03 -1.99 3.81
CA PRO A 289 -16.30 -2.69 2.77
C PRO A 289 -15.27 -1.75 2.11
N SER A 290 -14.30 -2.34 1.40
CA SER A 290 -13.42 -1.59 0.50
C SER A 290 -14.24 -0.66 -0.41
N ARG A 291 -13.68 0.49 -0.76
CA ARG A 291 -14.30 1.44 -1.71
C ARG A 291 -14.55 0.86 -3.10
N THR A 292 -13.84 -0.24 -3.46
CA THR A 292 -14.01 -0.95 -4.73
C THR A 292 -15.16 -1.98 -4.72
N ALA A 293 -15.91 -2.09 -3.62
CA ALA A 293 -16.97 -3.09 -3.48
C ALA A 293 -18.01 -3.04 -4.62
N ARG A 294 -18.37 -1.84 -5.09
CA ARG A 294 -19.28 -1.68 -6.25
C ARG A 294 -18.67 -2.21 -7.54
N LEU A 295 -17.38 -2.00 -7.78
CA LEU A 295 -16.67 -2.56 -8.94
C LEU A 295 -16.65 -4.09 -8.87
N HIS A 296 -16.31 -4.65 -7.71
CA HIS A 296 -16.32 -6.11 -7.52
C HIS A 296 -17.73 -6.70 -7.76
N ALA A 297 -18.77 -6.06 -7.21
CA ALA A 297 -20.16 -6.48 -7.45
C ALA A 297 -20.55 -6.41 -8.94
N ALA A 298 -20.14 -5.36 -9.65
CA ALA A 298 -20.39 -5.21 -11.09
C ALA A 298 -19.70 -6.31 -11.89
N ILE A 299 -18.45 -6.65 -11.55
CA ILE A 299 -17.72 -7.77 -12.19
C ILE A 299 -18.44 -9.10 -11.95
N TYR A 300 -18.83 -9.39 -10.70
CA TYR A 300 -19.56 -10.61 -10.37
C TYR A 300 -20.90 -10.73 -11.12
N ARG A 301 -21.58 -9.62 -11.34
CA ARG A 301 -22.82 -9.59 -12.11
C ARG A 301 -22.59 -9.82 -13.59
N ASN A 302 -21.55 -9.21 -14.17
CA ASN A 302 -21.26 -9.27 -15.59
C ASN A 302 -20.58 -10.59 -16.00
N ASP A 303 -19.81 -11.22 -15.09
CA ASP A 303 -19.13 -12.47 -15.32
C ASP A 303 -19.47 -13.50 -14.21
N PRO A 304 -20.45 -14.38 -14.46
CA PRO A 304 -20.84 -15.43 -13.49
C PRO A 304 -19.70 -16.43 -13.20
N SER A 305 -18.70 -16.57 -14.06
CA SER A 305 -17.56 -17.45 -13.86
C SER A 305 -16.49 -16.86 -12.93
N ALA A 306 -16.53 -15.54 -12.69
CA ALA A 306 -15.65 -14.88 -11.75
C ALA A 306 -15.98 -15.28 -10.31
N GLY A 307 -15.04 -15.90 -9.61
CA GLY A 307 -15.17 -16.29 -8.21
C GLY A 307 -14.38 -15.41 -7.24
N ALA A 308 -13.34 -14.70 -7.73
CA ALA A 308 -12.58 -13.74 -6.94
C ALA A 308 -12.13 -12.54 -7.77
N VAL A 309 -11.96 -11.39 -7.09
CA VAL A 309 -11.48 -10.14 -7.70
C VAL A 309 -10.45 -9.49 -6.78
N ILE A 310 -9.33 -9.04 -7.35
CA ILE A 310 -8.28 -8.30 -6.65
C ILE A 310 -8.05 -6.94 -7.33
N ASN A 311 -8.02 -5.87 -6.56
CA ASN A 311 -7.42 -4.60 -6.94
C ASN A 311 -6.12 -4.42 -6.16
N ALA A 312 -5.02 -4.16 -6.87
CA ALA A 312 -3.70 -4.02 -6.26
C ALA A 312 -2.85 -2.96 -6.97
N GLN A 313 -1.87 -2.43 -6.24
CA GLN A 313 -0.91 -1.46 -6.75
C GLN A 313 0.54 -1.91 -6.52
N PRO A 314 0.95 -3.14 -6.91
CA PRO A 314 2.34 -3.53 -6.73
C PRO A 314 3.28 -2.69 -7.60
N ALA A 315 4.51 -2.49 -7.16
CA ALA A 315 5.34 -1.39 -7.64
C ALA A 315 5.78 -1.50 -9.11
N HIS A 316 6.10 -2.71 -9.61
CA HIS A 316 6.49 -2.88 -11.02
C HIS A 316 5.27 -2.77 -11.95
N THR A 317 4.17 -3.41 -11.59
CA THR A 317 2.90 -3.30 -12.33
C THR A 317 2.39 -1.86 -12.35
N SER A 318 2.49 -1.14 -11.23
CA SER A 318 2.10 0.27 -11.13
C SER A 318 2.97 1.17 -12.01
N ALA A 319 4.25 0.83 -12.24
CA ALA A 319 5.11 1.56 -13.17
C ALA A 319 4.55 1.53 -14.61
N PHE A 320 3.99 0.40 -15.04
CA PHE A 320 3.26 0.32 -16.32
C PHE A 320 1.95 1.10 -16.28
N ALA A 321 1.25 1.12 -15.14
CA ALA A 321 -0.01 1.87 -15.03
C ALA A 321 0.17 3.39 -15.07
N VAL A 322 1.34 3.92 -14.67
CA VAL A 322 1.61 5.37 -14.65
C VAL A 322 2.43 5.86 -15.85
N THR A 323 2.75 5.00 -16.83
CA THR A 323 3.50 5.35 -18.04
C THR A 323 2.75 4.92 -19.29
N PRO A 324 3.13 5.37 -20.52
CA PRO A 324 2.57 4.86 -21.78
C PRO A 324 2.95 3.41 -22.08
N ALA A 325 3.95 2.84 -21.42
CA ALA A 325 4.47 1.51 -21.70
C ALA A 325 3.37 0.43 -21.64
N VAL A 326 3.49 -0.57 -22.53
CA VAL A 326 2.60 -1.73 -22.61
C VAL A 326 3.27 -2.93 -21.94
N LEU A 327 2.56 -3.59 -21.04
CA LEU A 327 3.02 -4.82 -20.42
C LEU A 327 2.76 -5.98 -21.38
N SER A 328 3.84 -6.50 -22.00
CA SER A 328 3.74 -7.62 -22.95
C SER A 328 3.87 -8.95 -22.22
N THR A 329 2.88 -9.81 -22.37
CA THR A 329 2.91 -11.20 -21.87
C THR A 329 3.59 -12.17 -22.85
N ARG A 330 3.93 -11.72 -24.07
CA ARG A 330 4.51 -12.58 -25.11
C ARG A 330 6.01 -12.80 -24.99
N THR A 331 6.58 -12.47 -23.85
CA THR A 331 8.01 -12.60 -23.54
C THR A 331 8.31 -13.81 -22.66
N ILE A 332 7.33 -14.32 -21.92
CA ILE A 332 7.46 -15.41 -20.95
C ILE A 332 6.28 -16.38 -21.15
N PRO A 333 6.50 -17.71 -21.30
CA PRO A 333 5.42 -18.68 -21.52
C PRO A 333 4.36 -18.65 -20.40
N GLU A 334 4.76 -18.65 -19.15
CA GLU A 334 3.86 -18.59 -17.99
C GLU A 334 2.99 -17.33 -18.03
N SER A 335 3.60 -16.16 -18.28
CA SER A 335 2.87 -14.89 -18.38
C SER A 335 1.79 -14.96 -19.46
N TYR A 336 2.10 -15.55 -20.62
CA TYR A 336 1.14 -15.69 -21.70
C TYR A 336 -0.01 -16.62 -21.34
N VAL A 337 0.28 -17.77 -20.73
CA VAL A 337 -0.72 -18.78 -20.37
C VAL A 337 -1.64 -18.28 -19.24
N VAL A 338 -1.08 -17.68 -18.20
CA VAL A 338 -1.80 -17.26 -16.99
C VAL A 338 -2.55 -15.94 -17.19
N LEU A 339 -1.88 -14.93 -17.75
CA LEU A 339 -2.40 -13.56 -17.87
C LEU A 339 -3.14 -13.33 -19.19
N ARG A 340 -2.79 -14.08 -20.24
CA ARG A 340 -3.26 -13.82 -21.61
C ARG A 340 -2.85 -12.42 -22.07
N GLU A 341 -3.78 -11.64 -22.58
CA GLU A 341 -3.56 -10.23 -22.90
C GLU A 341 -3.88 -9.35 -21.68
N VAL A 342 -2.91 -8.58 -21.25
CA VAL A 342 -3.11 -7.56 -20.20
C VAL A 342 -3.62 -6.28 -20.87
N GLY A 343 -4.90 -5.99 -20.64
CA GLY A 343 -5.50 -4.75 -21.12
C GLY A 343 -5.01 -3.54 -20.34
N LYS A 344 -5.10 -2.35 -20.97
CA LYS A 344 -4.84 -1.09 -20.30
C LYS A 344 -5.95 -0.08 -20.61
N LEU A 345 -6.62 0.40 -19.56
CA LEU A 345 -7.63 1.44 -19.67
C LEU A 345 -7.03 2.81 -19.35
N PRO A 346 -7.44 3.87 -20.06
CA PRO A 346 -7.22 5.23 -19.61
C PRO A 346 -7.75 5.41 -18.17
N HIS A 347 -7.22 6.38 -17.45
CA HIS A 347 -7.64 6.66 -16.07
C HIS A 347 -9.15 6.66 -15.92
N ALA A 348 -9.65 5.79 -15.05
CA ALA A 348 -11.05 5.64 -14.71
C ALA A 348 -11.19 5.55 -13.18
N CYS A 349 -12.09 6.34 -12.63
CA CYS A 349 -12.36 6.31 -11.19
C CYS A 349 -13.03 4.97 -10.82
N VAL A 350 -12.31 4.07 -10.18
CA VAL A 350 -12.79 2.73 -9.77
C VAL A 350 -14.05 2.76 -8.90
N VAL A 351 -14.36 3.92 -8.33
CA VAL A 351 -15.53 4.14 -7.48
C VAL A 351 -16.74 4.62 -8.29
N ALA A 352 -16.52 5.56 -9.22
CA ALA A 352 -17.59 6.19 -9.97
C ALA A 352 -17.93 5.48 -11.29
N GLU A 353 -16.95 4.78 -11.89
CA GLU A 353 -17.06 4.17 -13.21
C GLU A 353 -17.05 2.63 -13.15
N ALA A 354 -17.54 2.08 -12.04
CA ALA A 354 -17.52 0.63 -11.76
C ALA A 354 -18.09 -0.22 -12.90
N GLU A 355 -19.23 0.17 -13.46
CA GLU A 355 -19.90 -0.57 -14.57
C GLU A 355 -19.08 -0.54 -15.85
N ARG A 356 -18.52 0.61 -16.20
CA ARG A 356 -17.68 0.76 -17.38
C ARG A 356 -16.41 -0.11 -17.27
N ILE A 357 -15.74 -0.08 -16.11
CA ILE A 357 -14.54 -0.88 -15.87
C ILE A 357 -14.88 -2.38 -15.87
N ALA A 358 -16.00 -2.77 -15.24
CA ALA A 358 -16.43 -4.16 -15.19
C ALA A 358 -16.77 -4.75 -16.57
N ALA A 359 -17.18 -3.93 -17.54
CA ALA A 359 -17.43 -4.37 -18.90
C ALA A 359 -16.15 -4.71 -19.69
N GLU A 360 -15.00 -4.19 -19.28
CA GLU A 360 -13.71 -4.38 -19.94
C GLU A 360 -12.93 -5.60 -19.42
N VAL A 361 -13.31 -6.17 -18.28
CA VAL A 361 -12.66 -7.34 -17.68
C VAL A 361 -13.55 -8.57 -17.77
N SER A 362 -12.96 -9.72 -18.09
CA SER A 362 -13.66 -11.01 -18.17
C SER A 362 -12.68 -12.14 -17.95
N LEU A 363 -13.07 -13.11 -17.14
CA LEU A 363 -12.24 -14.30 -16.86
C LEU A 363 -11.90 -15.08 -18.14
N ALA A 364 -12.82 -15.14 -19.10
CA ALA A 364 -12.62 -15.87 -20.34
C ALA A 364 -11.68 -15.16 -21.34
N ARG A 365 -11.75 -13.83 -21.42
CA ARG A 365 -11.05 -13.05 -22.47
C ARG A 365 -9.89 -12.22 -21.92
N ARG A 366 -10.13 -11.45 -20.88
CA ARG A 366 -9.18 -10.50 -20.30
C ARG A 366 -9.28 -10.52 -18.77
N PRO A 367 -8.63 -11.49 -18.11
CA PRO A 367 -8.70 -11.63 -16.65
C PRO A 367 -7.91 -10.57 -15.89
N VAL A 368 -7.03 -9.84 -16.59
CA VAL A 368 -6.17 -8.81 -16.00
C VAL A 368 -6.28 -7.51 -16.77
N LEU A 369 -6.44 -6.42 -16.04
CA LEU A 369 -6.57 -5.08 -16.60
C LEU A 369 -5.71 -4.10 -15.79
N LEU A 370 -4.89 -3.31 -16.46
CA LEU A 370 -4.26 -2.14 -15.87
C LEU A 370 -5.18 -0.92 -16.04
N ILE A 371 -5.38 -0.17 -14.98
CA ILE A 371 -6.10 1.11 -15.03
C ILE A 371 -5.08 2.20 -14.77
N GLU A 372 -4.93 3.12 -15.72
CA GLU A 372 -3.95 4.20 -15.61
C GLU A 372 -4.15 4.98 -14.31
N ASN A 373 -3.06 5.19 -13.57
CA ASN A 373 -3.02 5.90 -12.28
C ASN A 373 -3.84 5.26 -11.14
N GLU A 374 -4.38 4.06 -11.32
CA GLU A 374 -5.11 3.30 -10.29
C GLU A 374 -4.43 1.97 -9.91
N GLY A 375 -3.80 1.28 -10.87
CA GLY A 375 -3.12 0.00 -10.64
C GLY A 375 -3.72 -1.16 -11.43
N ALA A 376 -3.66 -2.37 -10.86
CA ALA A 376 -4.14 -3.60 -11.47
C ALA A 376 -5.51 -4.02 -10.93
N LEU A 377 -6.33 -4.56 -11.83
CA LEU A 377 -7.57 -5.28 -11.56
C LEU A 377 -7.40 -6.72 -12.09
N VAL A 378 -7.57 -7.69 -11.22
CA VAL A 378 -7.37 -9.11 -11.52
C VAL A 378 -8.62 -9.90 -11.16
N VAL A 379 -9.06 -10.79 -12.07
CA VAL A 379 -10.21 -11.67 -11.89
C VAL A 379 -9.76 -13.13 -11.96
N GLY A 380 -10.24 -13.95 -11.05
CA GLY A 380 -9.97 -15.39 -10.99
C GLY A 380 -11.24 -16.22 -10.77
N ARG A 381 -11.15 -17.53 -11.04
CA ARG A 381 -12.21 -18.50 -10.74
C ARG A 381 -12.46 -18.66 -9.25
N ASP A 382 -11.41 -18.44 -8.46
CA ASP A 382 -11.39 -18.47 -7.00
C ASP A 382 -10.25 -17.58 -6.49
N VAL A 383 -10.07 -17.50 -5.18
CA VAL A 383 -9.06 -16.66 -4.54
C VAL A 383 -7.64 -17.07 -4.94
N LEU A 384 -7.37 -18.38 -5.09
CA LEU A 384 -6.05 -18.88 -5.49
C LEU A 384 -5.74 -18.47 -6.93
N ASP A 385 -6.66 -18.69 -7.88
CA ASP A 385 -6.48 -18.33 -9.29
C ASP A 385 -6.31 -16.81 -9.49
N ALA A 386 -7.05 -15.98 -8.73
CA ALA A 386 -6.87 -14.52 -8.77
C ALA A 386 -5.52 -14.10 -8.19
N PHE A 387 -5.09 -14.73 -7.11
CA PHE A 387 -3.81 -14.44 -6.48
C PHE A 387 -2.62 -14.86 -7.34
N ASP A 388 -2.66 -16.06 -7.92
CA ASP A 388 -1.65 -16.55 -8.87
C ASP A 388 -1.47 -15.58 -10.04
N ARG A 389 -2.57 -15.10 -10.64
CA ARG A 389 -2.51 -14.07 -11.68
C ARG A 389 -1.86 -12.78 -11.22
N LEU A 390 -2.10 -12.35 -9.98
CA LEU A 390 -1.46 -11.15 -9.43
C LEU A 390 0.05 -11.37 -9.22
N GLU A 391 0.47 -12.53 -8.72
CA GLU A 391 1.89 -12.88 -8.57
C GLU A 391 2.58 -12.91 -9.95
N VAL A 392 2.01 -13.62 -10.92
CA VAL A 392 2.56 -13.70 -12.28
C VAL A 392 2.59 -12.34 -12.97
N LEU A 393 1.57 -11.49 -12.73
CA LEU A 393 1.55 -10.12 -13.28
C LEU A 393 2.72 -9.28 -12.75
N GLU A 394 2.93 -9.27 -11.43
CA GLU A 394 4.02 -8.49 -10.85
C GLU A 394 5.40 -9.06 -11.23
N ALA A 395 5.57 -10.39 -11.24
CA ALA A 395 6.80 -11.02 -11.68
C ALA A 395 7.11 -10.73 -13.16
N THR A 396 6.08 -10.72 -14.03
CA THR A 396 6.23 -10.32 -15.42
C THR A 396 6.65 -8.86 -15.54
N ALA A 397 5.98 -7.97 -14.82
CA ALA A 397 6.31 -6.55 -14.81
C ALA A 397 7.74 -6.29 -14.29
N GLU A 398 8.15 -6.99 -13.23
CA GLU A 398 9.52 -6.93 -12.69
C GLU A 398 10.54 -7.37 -13.74
N ALA A 399 10.36 -8.52 -14.38
CA ALA A 399 11.27 -9.01 -15.41
C ALA A 399 11.40 -8.01 -16.58
N LEU A 400 10.28 -7.42 -17.02
CA LEU A 400 10.27 -6.41 -18.08
C LEU A 400 10.98 -5.11 -17.67
N VAL A 401 10.84 -4.65 -16.42
CA VAL A 401 11.57 -3.48 -15.91
C VAL A 401 13.07 -3.79 -15.81
N LEU A 402 13.44 -4.94 -15.25
CA LEU A 402 14.84 -5.35 -15.11
C LEU A 402 15.54 -5.60 -16.44
N SER A 403 14.81 -5.92 -17.50
CA SER A 403 15.38 -6.12 -18.84
C SER A 403 15.73 -4.81 -19.56
N GLN A 404 15.18 -3.66 -19.16
CA GLN A 404 15.39 -2.39 -19.85
C GLN A 404 16.88 -2.03 -20.06
N PRO A 405 17.77 -2.15 -19.06
CA PRO A 405 19.20 -1.87 -19.26
C PRO A 405 19.94 -2.95 -20.06
N LEU A 406 19.34 -4.12 -20.31
CA LEU A 406 19.97 -5.24 -21.03
C LEU A 406 19.81 -5.13 -22.56
N GLY A 407 18.86 -4.35 -23.05
CA GLY A 407 18.60 -4.16 -24.46
C GLY A 407 17.12 -4.34 -24.86
N PRO A 408 16.83 -4.37 -26.16
CA PRO A 408 15.46 -4.50 -26.65
C PRO A 408 14.85 -5.86 -26.30
N LEU A 409 13.56 -5.85 -25.97
CA LEU A 409 12.80 -7.08 -25.70
C LEU A 409 12.72 -7.94 -26.98
N VAL A 410 12.93 -9.24 -26.82
CA VAL A 410 12.73 -10.23 -27.88
C VAL A 410 11.50 -11.07 -27.53
N PRO A 411 10.35 -10.85 -28.19
CA PRO A 411 9.15 -11.64 -27.95
C PRO A 411 9.33 -13.11 -28.39
N MET A 412 8.58 -14.01 -27.79
CA MET A 412 8.49 -15.40 -28.28
C MET A 412 8.02 -15.43 -29.74
N PRO A 413 8.58 -16.31 -30.58
CA PRO A 413 8.14 -16.47 -31.95
C PRO A 413 6.67 -16.93 -32.01
N SER A 414 5.97 -16.55 -33.09
CA SER A 414 4.55 -16.91 -33.26
C SER A 414 4.28 -18.40 -33.14
N ALA A 415 5.19 -19.26 -33.67
CA ALA A 415 5.07 -20.71 -33.57
C ALA A 415 5.03 -21.18 -32.06
N ALA A 416 5.84 -20.57 -31.21
CA ALA A 416 5.80 -20.89 -29.76
C ALA A 416 4.47 -20.43 -29.12
N ILE A 417 3.96 -19.27 -29.48
CA ILE A 417 2.64 -18.79 -29.06
C ILE A 417 1.53 -19.75 -29.49
N ASP A 418 1.56 -20.22 -30.74
CA ASP A 418 0.57 -21.15 -31.28
C ASP A 418 0.66 -22.54 -30.60
N GLU A 419 1.86 -22.96 -30.22
CA GLU A 419 2.07 -24.17 -29.44
C GLU A 419 1.44 -24.02 -28.03
N LEU A 420 1.70 -22.90 -27.31
CA LEU A 420 1.11 -22.62 -26.00
C LEU A 420 -0.42 -22.60 -26.07
N ARG A 421 -1.00 -21.96 -27.08
CA ARG A 421 -2.45 -21.97 -27.30
C ARG A 421 -3.01 -23.37 -27.43
N ARG A 422 -2.38 -24.21 -28.23
CA ARG A 422 -2.83 -25.59 -28.46
C ARG A 422 -2.69 -26.45 -27.20
N VAL A 423 -1.55 -26.37 -26.52
CA VAL A 423 -1.25 -27.21 -25.32
C VAL A 423 -2.07 -26.83 -24.12
N PHE A 424 -2.22 -25.53 -23.87
CA PHE A 424 -2.89 -25.02 -22.67
C PHE A 424 -4.33 -24.56 -22.90
N GLY A 425 -4.86 -24.68 -24.12
CA GLY A 425 -6.23 -24.26 -24.45
C GLY A 425 -6.47 -22.75 -24.26
N VAL A 426 -5.43 -21.94 -24.47
CA VAL A 426 -5.52 -20.48 -24.36
C VAL A 426 -6.03 -19.91 -25.68
N PRO A 427 -7.04 -18.99 -25.69
CA PRO A 427 -7.61 -18.43 -26.91
C PRO A 427 -6.65 -17.52 -27.69
#